data_1089313b54f5652560e893c7ab5dace2
#
_entry.id   1089313b54f5652560e893c7ab5dace2
#
_cell.length_a   1.000
_cell.length_b   1.000
_cell.length_c   1.000
_cell.angle_alpha   90.00
_cell.angle_beta   90.00
_cell.angle_gamma   90.00
#
_symmetry.space_group_name_H-M   'P 1'
#
loop_
_entity.id
_entity.type
_entity.pdbx_description
1 polymer ?
#
loop_
_entity_poly.entity_id
_entity_poly.type
_entity_poly.pdbx_seq_one_letter_code
_entity_poly.pdbx_strand_id
1 'polypeptide(L)'
;MQPPDITRVFKGAHNEFEVEIVFAREKNQSPKEAHTYDEIIVVTDGVIRLERSDRDEIETHSKYDYIFLPKDTVHQITVETAPVKLVIIHPERPAQ
;
A
#
# COMPACT_ATOMS: atom_id res chain seq x y z
N MET A 1 1.56 3.27 19.43
CA MET A 1 1.66 2.53 18.16
C MET A 1 2.80 3.11 17.33
N GLN A 2 3.72 2.26 16.92
CA GLN A 2 4.86 2.70 16.14
C GLN A 2 4.46 2.83 14.66
N PRO A 3 4.75 3.97 14.01
CA PRO A 3 4.45 4.10 12.59
C PRO A 3 5.28 3.11 11.76
N PRO A 4 4.80 2.69 10.59
CA PRO A 4 5.56 1.81 9.73
C PRO A 4 6.79 2.52 9.17
N ASP A 5 7.84 1.75 8.91
CA ASP A 5 8.99 2.24 8.15
C ASP A 5 8.64 2.21 6.67
N ILE A 6 8.93 3.28 5.98
CA ILE A 6 8.73 3.39 4.54
C ILE A 6 10.07 3.67 3.90
N THR A 7 10.51 2.77 3.04
CA THR A 7 11.80 2.89 2.34
C THR A 7 11.54 2.98 0.84
N ARG A 8 11.97 4.07 0.21
CA ARG A 8 11.93 4.18 -1.24
C ARG A 8 13.10 3.39 -1.80
N VAL A 9 12.78 2.35 -2.58
CA VAL A 9 13.79 1.47 -3.18
C VAL A 9 14.22 2.00 -4.54
N PHE A 10 13.28 2.56 -5.29
CA PHE A 10 13.54 3.05 -6.64
C PHE A 10 12.65 4.25 -6.95
N LYS A 11 13.20 5.18 -7.72
CA LYS A 11 12.47 6.31 -8.25
C LYS A 11 12.95 6.57 -9.67
N GLY A 12 12.03 6.65 -10.62
CA GLY A 12 12.37 6.95 -12.01
C GLY A 12 12.97 8.36 -12.18
N ALA A 13 13.73 8.56 -13.24
CA ALA A 13 14.44 9.82 -13.49
C ALA A 13 13.51 11.03 -13.56
N HIS A 14 12.26 10.83 -13.98
CA HIS A 14 11.27 11.90 -14.12
C HIS A 14 10.20 11.85 -13.03
N ASN A 15 10.46 11.16 -11.92
CA ASN A 15 9.52 11.00 -10.81
C ASN A 15 8.22 10.29 -11.19
N GLU A 16 8.21 9.53 -12.26
CA GLU A 16 7.00 8.85 -12.74
C GLU A 16 6.82 7.46 -12.14
N PHE A 17 7.91 6.74 -11.96
CA PHE A 17 7.88 5.37 -11.45
C PHE A 17 8.53 5.31 -10.08
N GLU A 18 7.86 4.66 -9.12
CA GLU A 18 8.36 4.58 -7.76
C GLU A 18 8.08 3.21 -7.18
N VAL A 19 9.05 2.68 -6.44
CA VAL A 19 8.89 1.45 -5.65
C VAL A 19 9.27 1.74 -4.21
N GLU A 20 8.37 1.40 -3.30
CA GLU A 20 8.57 1.55 -1.86
C GLU A 20 8.38 0.22 -1.16
N ILE A 21 9.09 0.04 -0.04
CA ILE A 21 8.83 -1.06 0.89
C ILE A 21 8.27 -0.45 2.17
N VAL A 22 7.13 -0.98 2.62
CA VAL A 22 6.52 -0.60 3.88
C VAL A 22 6.68 -1.77 4.84
N PHE A 23 7.21 -1.50 6.01
CA PHE A 23 7.39 -2.50 7.08
C PHE A 23 6.69 -2.03 8.34
N ALA A 24 5.63 -2.76 8.75
CA ALA A 24 4.89 -2.49 9.97
C ALA A 24 5.16 -3.63 10.96
N ARG A 25 5.82 -3.30 12.07
CA ARG A 25 6.21 -4.29 13.10
C ARG A 25 5.06 -4.70 14.00
N GLU A 26 4.07 -3.85 14.12
CA GLU A 26 2.93 -4.06 15.02
C GLU A 26 1.64 -3.61 14.36
N LYS A 27 0.52 -3.85 15.02
CA LYS A 27 -0.78 -3.45 14.50
C LYS A 27 -0.80 -1.95 14.24
N ASN A 28 -1.31 -1.56 13.09
CA ASN A 28 -1.32 -0.19 12.62
C ASN A 28 -2.43 -0.02 11.60
N GLN A 29 -2.78 1.22 11.32
CA GLN A 29 -3.80 1.55 10.34
C GLN A 29 -3.37 2.78 9.57
N SER A 30 -3.44 2.72 8.25
CA SER A 30 -3.14 3.88 7.43
C SER A 30 -4.29 4.89 7.50
N PRO A 31 -4.05 6.16 7.18
CA PRO A 31 -5.16 7.08 6.98
C PRO A 31 -6.01 6.64 5.79
N LYS A 32 -7.26 7.08 5.77
CA LYS A 32 -8.09 6.94 4.56
C LYS A 32 -7.62 7.99 3.57
N GLU A 33 -7.21 7.55 2.40
CA GLU A 33 -6.67 8.45 1.39
C GLU A 33 -6.92 7.95 -0.01
N ALA A 34 -6.87 8.86 -0.97
CA ALA A 34 -6.91 8.55 -2.39
C ALA A 34 -5.74 9.27 -3.06
N HIS A 35 -5.22 8.66 -4.11
CA HIS A 35 -4.13 9.25 -4.87
C HIS A 35 -4.60 9.59 -6.29
N THR A 36 -3.91 10.52 -6.92
CA THR A 36 -4.16 10.88 -8.32
C THR A 36 -3.43 9.97 -9.30
N TYR A 37 -2.89 8.85 -8.81
CA TYR A 37 -2.13 7.88 -9.57
C TYR A 37 -2.51 6.46 -9.12
N ASP A 38 -2.26 5.48 -9.98
CA ASP A 38 -2.52 4.07 -9.68
C ASP A 38 -1.49 3.54 -8.69
N GLU A 39 -1.88 2.52 -7.93
CA GLU A 39 -1.02 1.89 -6.95
C GLU A 39 -1.13 0.36 -7.07
N ILE A 40 0.01 -0.32 -7.03
CA ILE A 40 0.07 -1.77 -6.96
C ILE A 40 0.70 -2.13 -5.62
N ILE A 41 0.04 -3.01 -4.87
CA ILE A 41 0.53 -3.46 -3.56
C ILE A 41 0.76 -4.97 -3.63
N VAL A 42 1.94 -5.41 -3.23
CA VAL A 42 2.26 -6.82 -3.09
C VAL A 42 2.49 -7.10 -1.61
N VAL A 43 1.78 -8.07 -1.06
CA VAL A 43 1.98 -8.50 0.33
C VAL A 43 3.08 -9.56 0.36
N THR A 44 4.15 -9.29 1.08
CA THR A 44 5.26 -10.23 1.23
C THR A 44 5.25 -10.94 2.58
N ASP A 45 4.75 -10.30 3.62
CA ASP A 45 4.65 -10.88 4.95
C ASP A 45 3.43 -10.33 5.68
N GLY A 46 2.85 -11.15 6.55
CA GLY A 46 1.73 -10.76 7.40
C GLY A 46 0.39 -10.79 6.70
N VAL A 47 -0.60 -10.22 7.36
CA VAL A 47 -1.99 -10.16 6.87
C VAL A 47 -2.51 -8.75 7.03
N ILE A 48 -3.13 -8.23 5.99
CA ILE A 48 -3.78 -6.91 6.01
C ILE A 48 -5.26 -7.02 5.67
N ARG A 49 -6.03 -6.06 6.18
CA ARG A 49 -7.39 -5.79 5.71
C ARG A 49 -7.37 -4.51 4.90
N LEU A 50 -8.14 -4.51 3.83
CA LEU A 50 -8.23 -3.37 2.92
C LEU A 50 -9.68 -2.97 2.74
N GLU A 51 -9.99 -1.71 3.09
CA GLU A 51 -11.24 -1.06 2.69
C GLU A 51 -10.96 -0.21 1.46
N ARG A 52 -11.84 -0.28 0.48
CA ARG A 52 -11.69 0.48 -0.75
C ARG A 52 -13.05 0.93 -1.26
N SER A 53 -13.10 2.17 -1.78
CA SER A 53 -14.36 2.80 -2.17
C SER A 53 -15.02 2.20 -3.40
N ASP A 54 -14.27 1.45 -4.20
CA ASP A 54 -14.78 0.80 -5.41
C ASP A 54 -15.33 -0.60 -5.17
N ARG A 55 -15.36 -1.06 -3.91
CA ARG A 55 -15.92 -2.35 -3.52
C ARG A 55 -16.63 -2.24 -2.18
N ASP A 56 -17.68 -3.03 -2.01
CA ASP A 56 -18.48 -2.99 -0.79
C ASP A 56 -17.91 -3.81 0.35
N GLU A 57 -17.13 -4.84 0.05
CA GLU A 57 -16.61 -5.74 1.06
C GLU A 57 -15.20 -5.38 1.48
N ILE A 58 -14.89 -5.60 2.76
CA ILE A 58 -13.53 -5.50 3.28
C ILE A 58 -12.77 -6.72 2.79
N GLU A 59 -11.62 -6.49 2.17
CA GLU A 59 -10.75 -7.55 1.66
C GLU A 59 -9.70 -7.92 2.69
N THR A 60 -9.32 -9.19 2.74
CA THR A 60 -8.20 -9.67 3.53
C THR A 60 -7.14 -10.19 2.57
N HIS A 61 -5.92 -9.73 2.73
CA HIS A 61 -4.80 -10.13 1.87
C HIS A 61 -3.63 -10.63 2.70
N SER A 62 -2.98 -11.65 2.20
CA SER A 62 -1.85 -12.30 2.86
C SER A 62 -0.70 -12.50 1.89
N LYS A 63 0.33 -13.20 2.34
CA LYS A 63 1.55 -13.43 1.58
C LYS A 63 1.28 -13.88 0.14
N TYR A 64 1.92 -13.20 -0.79
CA TYR A 64 1.84 -13.38 -2.24
C TYR A 64 0.60 -12.81 -2.91
N ASP A 65 -0.33 -12.24 -2.18
CA ASP A 65 -1.42 -11.49 -2.79
C ASP A 65 -0.91 -10.19 -3.39
N TYR A 66 -1.53 -9.77 -4.48
CA TYR A 66 -1.29 -8.46 -5.07
C TYR A 66 -2.61 -7.73 -5.26
N ILE A 67 -2.55 -6.41 -5.17
CA ILE A 67 -3.72 -5.55 -5.18
C ILE A 67 -3.47 -4.43 -6.17
N PHE A 68 -4.43 -4.17 -7.04
CA PHE A 68 -4.41 -2.97 -7.88
C PHE A 68 -5.43 -1.97 -7.37
N LEU A 69 -4.97 -0.77 -7.05
CA LEU A 69 -5.82 0.35 -6.63
C LEU A 69 -5.77 1.42 -7.72
N PRO A 70 -6.86 1.60 -8.48
CA PRO A 70 -6.92 2.67 -9.48
C PRO A 70 -6.82 4.05 -8.81
N LYS A 71 -6.33 5.03 -9.55
CA LYS A 71 -6.36 6.42 -9.09
C LYS A 71 -7.75 6.80 -8.61
N ASP A 72 -7.82 7.72 -7.67
CA ASP A 72 -9.05 8.27 -7.08
C ASP A 72 -9.86 7.26 -6.26
N THR A 73 -9.33 6.07 -6.00
CA THR A 73 -9.96 5.10 -5.11
C THR A 73 -9.56 5.41 -3.67
N VAL A 74 -10.52 5.75 -2.83
CA VAL A 74 -10.28 5.94 -1.40
C VAL A 74 -10.00 4.56 -0.79
N HIS A 75 -8.92 4.45 -0.02
CA HIS A 75 -8.55 3.19 0.58
C HIS A 75 -7.95 3.39 1.97
N GLN A 76 -8.04 2.34 2.77
CA GLN A 76 -7.42 2.28 4.09
C GLN A 76 -6.93 0.86 4.34
N ILE A 77 -5.68 0.75 4.77
CA ILE A 77 -5.04 -0.53 5.08
C ILE A 77 -4.93 -0.66 6.59
N THR A 78 -5.36 -1.79 7.12
CA THR A 78 -5.23 -2.12 8.54
C THR A 78 -4.37 -3.38 8.67
N VAL A 79 -3.37 -3.34 9.52
CA VAL A 79 -2.55 -4.52 9.84
C VAL A 79 -3.39 -5.47 10.67
N GLU A 80 -3.66 -6.65 10.14
CA GLU A 80 -4.41 -7.71 10.83
C GLU A 80 -3.46 -8.58 11.65
N THR A 81 -2.40 -9.06 11.02
CA THR A 81 -1.39 -9.91 11.65
C THR A 81 -0.01 -9.34 11.34
N ALA A 82 0.65 -8.83 12.37
CA ALA A 82 1.99 -8.27 12.27
C ALA A 82 3.07 -9.36 12.43
N PRO A 83 4.29 -9.16 11.93
CA PRO A 83 4.69 -8.02 11.13
C PRO A 83 4.14 -8.09 9.71
N VAL A 84 3.96 -6.94 9.09
CA VAL A 84 3.52 -6.82 7.70
C VAL A 84 4.63 -6.18 6.89
N LYS A 85 4.90 -6.74 5.72
CA LYS A 85 5.77 -6.12 4.73
C LYS A 85 5.03 -6.04 3.40
N LEU A 86 5.06 -4.85 2.81
CA LEU A 86 4.43 -4.59 1.53
C LEU A 86 5.45 -4.02 0.57
N VAL A 87 5.34 -4.41 -0.70
CA VAL A 87 6.00 -3.70 -1.80
C VAL A 87 4.94 -2.88 -2.49
N ILE A 88 5.16 -1.56 -2.57
CA ILE A 88 4.21 -0.64 -3.17
C ILE A 88 4.84 -0.04 -4.42
N ILE A 89 4.12 -0.13 -5.52
CA ILE A 89 4.57 0.36 -6.82
C ILE A 89 3.61 1.46 -7.27
N HIS A 90 4.15 2.61 -7.62
CA HIS A 90 3.42 3.70 -8.26
C HIS A 90 3.96 3.83 -9.67
N PRO A 91 3.27 3.26 -10.70
CA PRO A 91 3.80 3.27 -12.06
C PRO A 91 3.95 4.66 -12.64
N GLU A 92 3.05 5.58 -12.28
CA GLU A 92 3.01 6.93 -12.87
C GLU A 92 2.74 7.98 -11.81
N ARG A 93 3.58 8.02 -10.78
CA ARG A 93 3.41 9.05 -9.74
C ARG A 93 3.89 10.41 -10.26
N PRO A 94 3.01 11.43 -10.31
CA PRO A 94 3.42 12.75 -10.77
C PRO A 94 4.55 13.33 -9.94
N ALA A 95 5.39 14.15 -10.57
CA ALA A 95 6.42 14.91 -9.89
C ALA A 95 5.76 15.92 -8.93
N GLN A 96 6.34 16.06 -7.75
CA GLN A 96 5.88 17.02 -6.74
C GLN A 96 6.83 18.20 -6.65
#